data_f743474fded18078c773209473089377
#
_entry.id   f743474fded18078c773209473089377
#
_cell.length_a   1.000
_cell.length_b   1.000
_cell.length_c   1.000
_cell.angle_alpha   90.00
_cell.angle_beta   90.00
_cell.angle_gamma   90.00
#
_symmetry.space_group_name_H-M   'P 1'
#
loop_
_entity.id
_entity.type
_entity.pdbx_description
1 polymer ?
#
loop_
_entity_poly.entity_id
_entity_poly.type
_entity_poly.pdbx_seq_one_letter_code
_entity_poly.pdbx_strand_id
1 'polypeptide(L)'
;MSTITVNGTEVWLQGQGDEVILMLHGWPDTRALWDGTVAALQDRATCARLTLPGFESGPSVTSLDDMCQLLRQIVDRISPDHPVTLMLHDWGCMFGYEFAMRHPDRVARVVAVDVGDHNSGALLRSWGFKEKLSVFGYQVWLALAWKLGGSLGTRMTRAMARWLRCPSDAGRITHKMNYPYAMQWFGTAGGLKHAAPVDLPMPLLFVYGERKPFMFHSVRWLEKVAAQPGSAVQGLPCGHWVMISRPEAFHARVRSWLWGEM
;
A
#
# COMPACT_ATOMS: atom_id res chain seq x y z
N MET A 1 -0.91 -23.65 -0.56
CA MET A 1 0.00 -22.51 -0.84
C MET A 1 0.75 -22.81 -2.11
N SER A 2 0.75 -21.89 -3.08
CA SER A 2 1.48 -21.98 -4.36
C SER A 2 2.14 -20.65 -4.67
N THR A 3 3.08 -20.66 -5.60
CA THR A 3 3.79 -19.46 -6.06
C THR A 3 3.81 -19.44 -7.58
N ILE A 4 3.56 -18.28 -8.16
CA ILE A 4 3.72 -18.03 -9.59
C ILE A 4 4.72 -16.89 -9.78
N THR A 5 5.35 -16.84 -10.94
CA THR A 5 6.26 -15.75 -11.30
C THR A 5 5.71 -14.99 -12.50
N VAL A 6 5.62 -13.67 -12.38
CA VAL A 6 5.21 -12.75 -13.44
C VAL A 6 6.29 -11.68 -13.59
N ASN A 7 6.95 -11.63 -14.75
CA ASN A 7 8.06 -10.70 -15.05
C ASN A 7 9.12 -10.62 -13.93
N GLY A 8 9.54 -11.79 -13.41
CA GLY A 8 10.54 -11.87 -12.35
C GLY A 8 10.03 -11.51 -10.95
N THR A 9 8.75 -11.19 -10.79
CA THR A 9 8.11 -10.95 -9.50
C THR A 9 7.38 -12.19 -9.04
N GLU A 10 7.71 -12.68 -7.84
CA GLU A 10 7.01 -13.80 -7.20
C GLU A 10 5.70 -13.34 -6.57
N VAL A 11 4.62 -14.03 -6.90
CA VAL A 11 3.30 -13.86 -6.30
C VAL A 11 2.93 -15.14 -5.55
N TRP A 12 2.68 -15.00 -4.25
CA TRP A 12 2.36 -16.08 -3.35
C TRP A 12 0.85 -16.17 -3.16
N LEU A 13 0.29 -17.34 -3.47
CA LEU A 13 -1.16 -17.62 -3.41
C LEU A 13 -1.46 -18.54 -2.23
N GLN A 14 -2.42 -18.15 -1.40
CA GLN A 14 -2.85 -18.94 -0.24
C GLN A 14 -4.34 -18.73 0.03
N GLY A 15 -5.06 -19.82 0.33
CA GLY A 15 -6.51 -19.80 0.56
C GLY A 15 -7.26 -20.66 -0.45
N GLN A 16 -8.59 -20.73 -0.32
CA GLN A 16 -9.45 -21.64 -1.09
C GLN A 16 -10.73 -20.97 -1.60
N GLY A 17 -10.95 -19.68 -1.37
CA GLY A 17 -12.13 -18.97 -1.85
C GLY A 17 -12.02 -18.57 -3.32
N ASP A 18 -13.17 -18.41 -3.97
CA ASP A 18 -13.27 -17.97 -5.37
C ASP A 18 -12.89 -16.49 -5.53
N GLU A 19 -13.10 -15.69 -4.48
CA GLU A 19 -12.66 -14.30 -4.46
C GLU A 19 -11.14 -14.21 -4.34
N VAL A 20 -10.50 -13.44 -5.23
CA VAL A 20 -9.07 -13.20 -5.19
C VAL A 20 -8.79 -11.83 -4.58
N ILE A 21 -7.97 -11.80 -3.52
CA ILE A 21 -7.52 -10.57 -2.87
C ILE A 21 -6.03 -10.35 -3.18
N LEU A 22 -5.71 -9.35 -3.98
CA LEU A 22 -4.33 -8.96 -4.27
C LEU A 22 -3.85 -7.95 -3.22
N MET A 23 -2.80 -8.30 -2.48
CA MET A 23 -2.29 -7.53 -1.34
C MET A 23 -0.96 -6.85 -1.67
N LEU A 24 -0.93 -5.52 -1.57
CA LEU A 24 0.24 -4.68 -1.81
C LEU A 24 0.67 -3.98 -0.52
N HIS A 25 1.90 -4.25 -0.10
CA HIS A 25 2.53 -3.56 1.04
C HIS A 25 3.16 -2.23 0.59
N GLY A 26 3.73 -1.49 1.54
CA GLY A 26 4.51 -0.30 1.26
C GLY A 26 5.88 -0.31 1.95
N TRP A 27 6.39 0.86 2.26
CA TRP A 27 7.70 1.03 2.86
C TRP A 27 7.65 0.87 4.40
N PRO A 28 8.64 0.22 5.00
CA PRO A 28 9.72 -0.60 4.46
C PRO A 28 9.40 -2.10 4.59
N ASP A 29 8.18 -2.46 4.24
CA ASP A 29 7.63 -3.80 4.43
C ASP A 29 7.95 -4.74 3.25
N THR A 30 7.48 -5.96 3.37
CA THR A 30 7.46 -6.99 2.33
C THR A 30 6.09 -7.66 2.34
N ARG A 31 5.88 -8.66 1.48
CA ARG A 31 4.66 -9.48 1.51
C ARG A 31 4.32 -10.04 2.89
N ALA A 32 5.31 -10.19 3.78
CA ALA A 32 5.14 -10.71 5.12
C ALA A 32 4.26 -9.80 6.03
N LEU A 33 4.12 -8.51 5.69
CA LEU A 33 3.17 -7.62 6.35
C LEU A 33 1.77 -8.24 6.47
N TRP A 34 1.38 -9.00 5.45
CA TRP A 34 0.06 -9.57 5.30
C TRP A 34 -0.12 -10.98 5.89
N ASP A 35 0.92 -11.58 6.54
CA ASP A 35 0.85 -12.96 7.04
C ASP A 35 -0.35 -13.18 7.98
N GLY A 36 -0.56 -12.30 8.96
CA GLY A 36 -1.69 -12.36 9.86
C GLY A 36 -3.05 -12.13 9.17
N THR A 37 -3.08 -11.24 8.17
CA THR A 37 -4.29 -10.97 7.39
C THR A 37 -4.65 -12.16 6.49
N VAL A 38 -3.66 -12.78 5.86
CA VAL A 38 -3.87 -14.03 5.10
C VAL A 38 -4.45 -15.11 6.00
N ALA A 39 -3.87 -15.32 7.19
CA ALA A 39 -4.38 -16.30 8.14
C ALA A 39 -5.86 -16.06 8.51
N ALA A 40 -6.26 -14.79 8.59
CA ALA A 40 -7.63 -14.38 8.92
C ALA A 40 -8.64 -14.46 7.75
N LEU A 41 -8.17 -14.50 6.48
CA LEU A 41 -9.05 -14.41 5.30
C LEU A 41 -9.01 -15.64 4.39
N GLN A 42 -8.01 -16.52 4.53
CA GLN A 42 -7.76 -17.64 3.62
C GLN A 42 -8.85 -18.74 3.61
N ASP A 43 -9.74 -18.72 4.58
CA ASP A 43 -10.91 -19.60 4.63
C ASP A 43 -12.01 -19.21 3.62
N ARG A 44 -12.01 -17.94 3.17
CA ARG A 44 -13.05 -17.37 2.32
C ARG A 44 -12.51 -16.80 0.99
N ALA A 45 -11.20 -16.53 0.91
CA ALA A 45 -10.60 -15.92 -0.25
C ALA A 45 -9.27 -16.58 -0.63
N THR A 46 -8.89 -16.48 -1.89
CA THR A 46 -7.53 -16.71 -2.35
C THR A 46 -6.73 -15.42 -2.21
N CYS A 47 -5.84 -15.38 -1.21
CA CYS A 47 -4.97 -14.25 -0.95
C CYS A 47 -3.72 -14.33 -1.81
N ALA A 48 -3.53 -13.36 -2.70
CA ALA A 48 -2.34 -13.19 -3.54
C ALA A 48 -1.50 -12.04 -2.99
N ARG A 49 -0.24 -12.29 -2.68
CA ARG A 49 0.66 -11.27 -2.12
C ARG A 49 2.03 -11.33 -2.78
N LEU A 50 2.63 -10.18 -2.97
CA LEU A 50 3.96 -10.03 -3.53
C LEU A 50 4.79 -9.07 -2.69
N THR A 51 6.11 -9.20 -2.77
CA THR A 51 7.01 -8.12 -2.38
C THR A 51 7.18 -7.20 -3.58
N LEU A 52 6.96 -5.89 -3.38
CA LEU A 52 7.07 -4.90 -4.45
C LEU A 52 8.45 -4.98 -5.12
N PRO A 53 8.55 -4.87 -6.46
CA PRO A 53 9.81 -4.83 -7.17
C PRO A 53 10.80 -3.84 -6.54
N GLY A 54 12.06 -4.22 -6.43
CA GLY A 54 13.12 -3.39 -5.84
C GLY A 54 13.20 -3.43 -4.30
N PHE A 55 12.24 -4.06 -3.59
CA PHE A 55 12.29 -4.16 -2.13
C PHE A 55 13.22 -5.30 -1.65
N GLU A 56 13.04 -6.51 -2.12
CA GLU A 56 13.94 -7.65 -1.82
C GLU A 56 14.56 -8.24 -3.09
N SER A 57 13.78 -8.34 -4.16
CA SER A 57 14.14 -8.97 -5.44
C SER A 57 13.51 -8.22 -6.61
N GLY A 58 13.80 -8.67 -7.82
CA GLY A 58 13.30 -8.06 -9.04
C GLY A 58 14.06 -6.80 -9.47
N PRO A 59 13.56 -6.05 -10.46
CA PRO A 59 14.19 -4.82 -10.93
C PRO A 59 14.29 -3.80 -9.79
N SER A 60 15.42 -3.10 -9.70
CA SER A 60 15.73 -2.19 -8.58
C SER A 60 14.89 -0.91 -8.58
N VAL A 61 14.30 -0.58 -9.71
CA VAL A 61 13.40 0.58 -9.88
C VAL A 61 12.37 0.23 -10.94
N THR A 62 11.13 0.63 -10.69
CA THR A 62 9.99 0.40 -11.59
C THR A 62 9.25 1.72 -11.77
N SER A 63 8.97 2.13 -13.00
CA SER A 63 8.13 3.31 -13.25
C SER A 63 6.70 3.07 -12.78
N LEU A 64 5.91 4.14 -12.64
CA LEU A 64 4.49 4.01 -12.29
C LEU A 64 3.73 3.21 -13.37
N ASP A 65 4.07 3.44 -14.64
CA ASP A 65 3.44 2.76 -15.76
C ASP A 65 3.81 1.26 -15.80
N ASP A 66 5.10 0.93 -15.59
CA ASP A 66 5.55 -0.47 -15.52
C ASP A 66 4.93 -1.20 -14.32
N MET A 67 4.76 -0.50 -13.18
CA MET A 67 4.08 -1.07 -12.01
C MET A 67 2.62 -1.39 -12.32
N CYS A 68 1.89 -0.46 -12.95
CA CYS A 68 0.51 -0.71 -13.35
C CYS A 68 0.40 -1.86 -14.37
N GLN A 69 1.34 -1.94 -15.31
CA GLN A 69 1.39 -3.04 -16.27
C GLN A 69 1.70 -4.38 -15.60
N LEU A 70 2.63 -4.42 -14.66
CA LEU A 70 2.94 -5.61 -13.87
C LEU A 70 1.72 -6.08 -13.08
N LEU A 71 1.04 -5.16 -12.38
CA LEU A 71 -0.18 -5.47 -11.63
C LEU A 71 -1.28 -6.01 -12.56
N ARG A 72 -1.44 -5.45 -13.77
CA ARG A 72 -2.38 -5.95 -14.78
C ARG A 72 -2.07 -7.40 -15.14
N GLN A 73 -0.82 -7.71 -15.46
CA GLN A 73 -0.40 -9.06 -15.82
C GLN A 73 -0.55 -10.06 -14.65
N ILE A 74 -0.27 -9.61 -13.42
CA ILE A 74 -0.52 -10.42 -12.22
C ILE A 74 -2.01 -10.73 -12.10
N VAL A 75 -2.88 -9.72 -12.18
CA VAL A 75 -4.34 -9.89 -12.06
C VAL A 75 -4.87 -10.80 -13.16
N ASP A 76 -4.45 -10.63 -14.43
CA ASP A 76 -4.86 -11.47 -15.54
C ASP A 76 -4.42 -12.94 -15.34
N ARG A 77 -3.33 -13.17 -14.60
CA ARG A 77 -2.82 -14.53 -14.33
C ARG A 77 -3.51 -15.20 -13.14
N ILE A 78 -3.83 -14.44 -12.08
CA ILE A 78 -4.42 -14.99 -10.84
C ILE A 78 -5.95 -15.02 -10.85
N SER A 79 -6.57 -14.19 -11.67
CA SER A 79 -8.04 -14.06 -11.78
C SER A 79 -8.41 -13.68 -13.22
N PRO A 80 -8.27 -14.60 -14.21
CA PRO A 80 -8.46 -14.27 -15.62
C PRO A 80 -9.88 -13.78 -15.94
N ASP A 81 -10.88 -14.38 -15.30
CA ASP A 81 -12.29 -14.20 -15.66
C ASP A 81 -13.03 -13.18 -14.76
N HIS A 82 -12.46 -12.82 -13.60
CA HIS A 82 -13.12 -11.97 -12.61
C HIS A 82 -12.22 -10.84 -12.11
N PRO A 83 -12.80 -9.66 -11.77
CA PRO A 83 -12.06 -8.61 -11.11
C PRO A 83 -11.66 -9.02 -9.69
N VAL A 84 -10.53 -8.51 -9.21
CA VAL A 84 -9.98 -8.80 -7.88
C VAL A 84 -10.41 -7.76 -6.84
N THR A 85 -10.35 -8.13 -5.57
CA THR A 85 -10.28 -7.16 -4.45
C THR A 85 -8.83 -6.75 -4.26
N LEU A 86 -8.55 -5.45 -4.18
CA LEU A 86 -7.23 -4.94 -3.78
C LEU A 86 -7.18 -4.73 -2.27
N MET A 87 -6.07 -5.11 -1.63
CA MET A 87 -5.78 -4.77 -0.23
C MET A 87 -4.42 -4.07 -0.16
N LEU A 88 -4.44 -2.82 0.25
CA LEU A 88 -3.37 -1.86 0.01
C LEU A 88 -2.90 -1.22 1.32
N HIS A 89 -1.58 -1.01 1.47
CA HIS A 89 -1.00 -0.27 2.58
C HIS A 89 0.15 0.62 2.10
N ASP A 90 0.23 1.85 2.60
CA ASP A 90 1.32 2.81 2.37
C ASP A 90 1.59 3.05 0.86
N TRP A 91 2.81 2.82 0.35
CA TRP A 91 3.11 2.91 -1.10
C TRP A 91 2.29 1.93 -1.94
N GLY A 92 1.85 0.81 -1.35
CA GLY A 92 0.91 -0.08 -2.00
C GLY A 92 -0.43 0.62 -2.32
N CYS A 93 -0.87 1.59 -1.50
CA CYS A 93 -2.03 2.42 -1.83
C CYS A 93 -1.77 3.27 -3.08
N MET A 94 -0.59 3.91 -3.18
CA MET A 94 -0.28 4.73 -4.35
C MET A 94 -0.30 3.93 -5.65
N PHE A 95 0.40 2.79 -5.69
CA PHE A 95 0.45 1.93 -6.87
C PHE A 95 -0.90 1.25 -7.16
N GLY A 96 -1.58 0.79 -6.10
CA GLY A 96 -2.87 0.12 -6.22
C GLY A 96 -4.00 1.06 -6.66
N TYR A 97 -4.02 2.30 -6.21
CA TYR A 97 -4.99 3.30 -6.68
C TYR A 97 -4.79 3.64 -8.15
N GLU A 98 -3.56 3.87 -8.59
CA GLU A 98 -3.26 4.11 -9.99
C GLU A 98 -3.69 2.93 -10.86
N PHE A 99 -3.39 1.71 -10.43
CA PHE A 99 -3.85 0.50 -11.12
C PHE A 99 -5.38 0.44 -11.19
N ALA A 100 -6.08 0.66 -10.07
CA ALA A 100 -7.54 0.60 -10.02
C ALA A 100 -8.22 1.67 -10.88
N MET A 101 -7.67 2.89 -10.94
CA MET A 101 -8.19 3.97 -11.78
C MET A 101 -7.96 3.71 -13.26
N ARG A 102 -6.82 3.10 -13.63
CA ARG A 102 -6.48 2.79 -15.03
C ARG A 102 -7.18 1.52 -15.55
N HIS A 103 -7.50 0.59 -14.65
CA HIS A 103 -8.11 -0.71 -14.98
C HIS A 103 -9.32 -1.01 -14.08
N PRO A 104 -10.37 -0.15 -14.12
CA PRO A 104 -11.53 -0.32 -13.24
C PRO A 104 -12.32 -1.61 -13.54
N ASP A 105 -12.19 -2.16 -14.75
CA ASP A 105 -12.74 -3.45 -15.15
C ASP A 105 -12.09 -4.65 -14.42
N ARG A 106 -10.90 -4.47 -13.86
CA ARG A 106 -10.14 -5.54 -13.18
C ARG A 106 -10.15 -5.44 -11.64
N VAL A 107 -10.84 -4.45 -11.09
CA VAL A 107 -10.93 -4.23 -9.63
C VAL A 107 -12.37 -4.11 -9.19
N ALA A 108 -12.84 -5.10 -8.42
CA ALA A 108 -14.20 -5.12 -7.89
C ALA A 108 -14.37 -4.13 -6.73
N ARG A 109 -13.41 -4.07 -5.84
CA ARG A 109 -13.42 -3.23 -4.63
C ARG A 109 -12.02 -3.09 -4.04
N VAL A 110 -11.85 -2.12 -3.14
CA VAL A 110 -10.55 -1.81 -2.54
C VAL A 110 -10.67 -1.78 -1.02
N VAL A 111 -9.73 -2.42 -0.31
CA VAL A 111 -9.45 -2.21 1.11
C VAL A 111 -8.14 -1.45 1.18
N ALA A 112 -8.17 -0.21 1.63
CA ALA A 112 -6.97 0.62 1.73
C ALA A 112 -6.67 0.99 3.18
N VAL A 113 -5.41 0.88 3.55
CA VAL A 113 -4.96 1.12 4.91
C VAL A 113 -4.04 2.32 4.96
N ASP A 114 -4.48 3.33 5.68
CA ASP A 114 -3.73 4.47 6.21
C ASP A 114 -3.31 5.56 5.22
N VAL A 115 -3.25 5.31 3.92
CA VAL A 115 -2.95 6.33 2.90
C VAL A 115 -4.17 6.51 1.98
N GLY A 116 -4.73 7.74 1.98
CA GLY A 116 -5.89 8.14 1.19
C GLY A 116 -5.51 9.03 0.01
N ASP A 117 -6.01 10.25 -0.03
CA ASP A 117 -5.80 11.23 -1.11
C ASP A 117 -4.41 11.91 -1.04
N HIS A 118 -3.35 11.11 -1.00
CA HIS A 118 -1.96 11.48 -0.72
C HIS A 118 -1.40 12.64 -1.57
N ASN A 119 -1.93 12.85 -2.78
CA ASN A 119 -1.50 13.89 -3.72
C ASN A 119 -2.51 15.04 -3.87
N SER A 120 -3.53 15.11 -3.00
CA SER A 120 -4.56 16.13 -3.10
C SER A 120 -4.14 17.49 -2.53
N GLY A 121 -4.60 18.56 -3.17
CA GLY A 121 -4.44 19.90 -2.61
C GLY A 121 -5.22 20.09 -1.28
N ALA A 122 -6.26 19.28 -1.02
CA ALA A 122 -7.00 19.30 0.23
C ALA A 122 -6.14 18.79 1.39
N LEU A 123 -5.44 17.66 1.19
CA LEU A 123 -4.50 17.12 2.17
C LEU A 123 -3.35 18.10 2.44
N LEU A 124 -2.72 18.64 1.39
CA LEU A 124 -1.61 19.59 1.56
C LEU A 124 -2.01 20.86 2.32
N ARG A 125 -3.26 21.31 2.18
CA ARG A 125 -3.80 22.45 2.95
C ARG A 125 -4.16 22.09 4.37
N SER A 126 -4.52 20.83 4.66
CA SER A 126 -4.83 20.38 6.03
C SER A 126 -3.61 20.30 6.94
N TRP A 127 -2.41 20.12 6.37
CA TRP A 127 -1.16 20.09 7.14
C TRP A 127 -0.71 21.49 7.54
N GLY A 128 -0.42 21.66 8.82
CA GLY A 128 0.30 22.82 9.35
C GLY A 128 1.79 22.80 8.96
N PHE A 129 2.54 23.82 9.36
CA PHE A 129 3.94 23.94 9.04
C PHE A 129 4.79 22.79 9.59
N LYS A 130 4.51 22.34 10.81
CA LYS A 130 5.24 21.23 11.47
C LYS A 130 5.04 19.91 10.75
N GLU A 131 3.80 19.60 10.37
CA GLU A 131 3.46 18.39 9.62
C GLU A 131 4.16 18.38 8.25
N LYS A 132 4.08 19.50 7.52
CA LYS A 132 4.78 19.65 6.22
C LYS A 132 6.28 19.45 6.35
N LEU A 133 6.91 20.06 7.36
CA LEU A 133 8.34 19.91 7.60
C LEU A 133 8.70 18.46 7.98
N SER A 134 7.88 17.81 8.78
CA SER A 134 8.09 16.41 9.19
C SER A 134 7.98 15.46 8.00
N VAL A 135 6.92 15.60 7.17
CA VAL A 135 6.71 14.78 5.98
C VAL A 135 7.83 15.01 4.97
N PHE A 136 8.14 16.26 4.67
CA PHE A 136 9.26 16.62 3.78
C PHE A 136 10.57 16.04 4.30
N GLY A 137 10.87 16.23 5.58
CA GLY A 137 12.13 15.81 6.19
C GLY A 137 12.39 14.32 6.08
N TYR A 138 11.42 13.47 6.51
CA TYR A 138 11.63 12.02 6.43
C TYR A 138 11.66 11.49 4.99
N GLN A 139 10.83 12.05 4.10
CA GLN A 139 10.80 11.60 2.71
C GLN A 139 12.10 11.96 1.96
N VAL A 140 12.59 13.18 2.14
CA VAL A 140 13.88 13.61 1.56
C VAL A 140 15.03 12.81 2.15
N TRP A 141 15.02 12.54 3.47
CA TRP A 141 16.00 11.66 4.11
C TRP A 141 16.07 10.29 3.44
N LEU A 142 14.91 9.67 3.18
CA LEU A 142 14.83 8.37 2.52
C LEU A 142 15.24 8.43 1.05
N ALA A 143 14.86 9.48 0.33
CA ALA A 143 15.31 9.69 -1.05
C ALA A 143 16.83 9.86 -1.13
N LEU A 144 17.44 10.61 -0.20
CA LEU A 144 18.89 10.74 -0.10
C LEU A 144 19.57 9.42 0.28
N ALA A 145 18.98 8.64 1.20
CA ALA A 145 19.48 7.32 1.56
C ALA A 145 19.50 6.38 0.35
N TRP A 146 18.49 6.45 -0.51
CA TRP A 146 18.48 5.71 -1.78
C TRP A 146 19.61 6.15 -2.70
N LYS A 147 19.81 7.45 -2.88
CA LYS A 147 20.83 8.01 -3.77
C LYS A 147 22.25 7.69 -3.30
N LEU A 148 22.50 7.74 -1.98
CA LEU A 148 23.80 7.39 -1.40
C LEU A 148 24.08 5.89 -1.50
N GLY A 149 23.06 5.05 -1.40
CA GLY A 149 23.17 3.61 -1.59
C GLY A 149 24.03 2.89 -0.56
N GLY A 150 24.37 1.64 -0.87
CA GLY A 150 25.31 0.82 -0.10
C GLY A 150 24.96 0.67 1.39
N SER A 151 26.01 0.52 2.21
CA SER A 151 25.87 0.36 3.66
C SER A 151 25.40 1.65 4.35
N LEU A 152 25.82 2.82 3.87
CA LEU A 152 25.44 4.10 4.43
C LEU A 152 23.94 4.36 4.22
N GLY A 153 23.45 4.23 2.98
CA GLY A 153 22.03 4.38 2.69
C GLY A 153 21.17 3.38 3.47
N THR A 154 21.62 2.13 3.60
CA THR A 154 20.93 1.11 4.40
C THR A 154 20.87 1.49 5.89
N ARG A 155 21.96 2.01 6.46
CA ARG A 155 21.96 2.49 7.85
C ARG A 155 21.02 3.66 8.07
N MET A 156 20.98 4.62 7.13
CA MET A 156 20.03 5.74 7.15
C MET A 156 18.58 5.25 7.10
N THR A 157 18.28 4.29 6.22
CA THR A 157 16.94 3.69 6.08
C THR A 157 16.50 2.99 7.36
N ARG A 158 17.37 2.15 7.93
CA ARG A 158 17.11 1.46 9.21
C ARG A 158 16.95 2.41 10.39
N ALA A 159 17.68 3.52 10.42
CA ALA A 159 17.52 4.55 11.44
C ALA A 159 16.12 5.19 11.35
N MET A 160 15.65 5.52 10.15
CA MET A 160 14.31 6.06 9.93
C MET A 160 13.22 5.05 10.29
N ALA A 161 13.36 3.78 9.88
CA ALA A 161 12.41 2.72 10.21
C ALA A 161 12.26 2.53 11.73
N ARG A 162 13.37 2.56 12.48
CA ARG A 162 13.33 2.53 13.95
C ARG A 162 12.65 3.75 14.55
N TRP A 163 12.95 4.93 14.04
CA TRP A 163 12.33 6.18 14.52
C TRP A 163 10.81 6.18 14.30
N LEU A 164 10.36 5.66 13.15
CA LEU A 164 8.94 5.50 12.82
C LEU A 164 8.30 4.27 13.50
N ARG A 165 9.06 3.48 14.28
CA ARG A 165 8.60 2.26 14.96
C ARG A 165 8.01 1.22 14.00
N CYS A 166 8.65 1.08 12.84
CA CYS A 166 8.27 0.07 11.86
C CYS A 166 8.36 -1.34 12.47
N PRO A 167 7.34 -2.20 12.28
CA PRO A 167 7.32 -3.56 12.82
C PRO A 167 8.19 -4.55 12.02
N SER A 168 8.63 -4.17 10.83
CA SER A 168 9.40 -5.06 9.95
C SER A 168 10.80 -5.36 10.49
N ASP A 169 11.30 -6.56 10.19
CA ASP A 169 12.65 -6.98 10.56
C ASP A 169 13.70 -6.02 9.98
N ALA A 170 14.45 -5.38 10.86
CA ALA A 170 15.51 -4.45 10.48
C ALA A 170 16.60 -5.10 9.61
N GLY A 171 16.82 -6.42 9.73
CA GLY A 171 17.77 -7.17 8.90
C GLY A 171 17.43 -7.13 7.42
N ARG A 172 16.14 -7.13 7.10
CA ARG A 172 15.62 -7.11 5.71
C ARG A 172 15.57 -5.71 5.12
N ILE A 173 15.54 -4.67 5.93
CA ILE A 173 15.43 -3.28 5.47
C ILE A 173 16.72 -2.81 4.82
N THR A 174 16.63 -2.37 3.57
CA THR A 174 17.75 -1.82 2.79
C THR A 174 17.38 -0.48 2.14
N HIS A 175 18.41 0.27 1.71
CA HIS A 175 18.22 1.53 0.97
C HIS A 175 17.43 1.36 -0.34
N LYS A 176 17.45 0.19 -0.95
CA LYS A 176 16.72 -0.10 -2.21
C LYS A 176 15.23 0.12 -2.06
N MET A 177 14.66 -0.19 -0.89
CA MET A 177 13.23 0.01 -0.58
C MET A 177 12.78 1.48 -0.65
N ASN A 178 13.72 2.42 -0.70
CA ASN A 178 13.43 3.84 -0.74
C ASN A 178 13.20 4.37 -2.17
N TYR A 179 13.23 3.53 -3.22
CA TYR A 179 13.05 4.01 -4.59
C TYR A 179 11.75 4.80 -4.81
N PRO A 180 10.62 4.51 -4.14
CA PRO A 180 9.41 5.30 -4.32
C PRO A 180 9.60 6.77 -3.85
N TYR A 181 10.39 7.00 -2.81
CA TYR A 181 10.76 8.36 -2.40
C TYR A 181 11.70 9.04 -3.42
N ALA A 182 12.58 8.28 -4.07
CA ALA A 182 13.39 8.80 -5.16
C ALA A 182 12.55 9.13 -6.40
N MET A 183 11.50 8.37 -6.68
CA MET A 183 10.50 8.72 -7.71
C MET A 183 9.84 10.06 -7.35
N GLN A 184 9.37 10.21 -6.13
CA GLN A 184 8.68 11.42 -5.65
C GLN A 184 9.57 12.67 -5.73
N TRP A 185 10.82 12.59 -5.28
CA TRP A 185 11.67 13.75 -5.07
C TRP A 185 12.71 14.01 -6.16
N PHE A 186 13.17 12.98 -6.84
CA PHE A 186 14.20 13.07 -7.89
C PHE A 186 13.68 12.75 -9.29
N GLY A 187 12.40 12.39 -9.42
CA GLY A 187 11.83 12.02 -10.71
C GLY A 187 12.42 10.72 -11.29
N THR A 188 13.01 9.86 -10.43
CA THR A 188 13.57 8.58 -10.85
C THR A 188 12.50 7.75 -11.57
N ALA A 189 12.87 7.06 -12.67
CA ALA A 189 11.95 6.28 -13.52
C ALA A 189 10.70 7.06 -13.97
N GLY A 190 10.85 8.35 -14.28
CA GLY A 190 9.73 9.21 -14.70
C GLY A 190 8.97 9.87 -13.55
N GLY A 191 9.24 9.44 -12.31
CA GLY A 191 8.61 9.99 -11.12
C GLY A 191 7.11 9.69 -11.05
N LEU A 192 6.36 10.59 -10.41
CA LEU A 192 4.91 10.50 -10.25
C LEU A 192 4.15 11.52 -11.12
N LYS A 193 4.75 11.98 -12.22
CA LYS A 193 4.17 13.02 -13.09
C LYS A 193 2.82 12.63 -13.69
N HIS A 194 2.61 11.34 -13.90
CA HIS A 194 1.39 10.77 -14.49
C HIS A 194 0.41 10.24 -13.44
N ALA A 195 0.72 10.41 -12.13
CA ALA A 195 -0.19 10.01 -11.06
C ALA A 195 -1.43 10.91 -11.05
N ALA A 196 -2.59 10.30 -11.17
CA ALA A 196 -3.87 11.00 -11.11
C ALA A 196 -4.29 11.32 -9.66
N PRO A 197 -5.10 12.36 -9.43
CA PRO A 197 -5.78 12.50 -8.14
C PRO A 197 -6.64 11.27 -7.84
N VAL A 198 -6.59 10.79 -6.59
CA VAL A 198 -7.31 9.57 -6.20
C VAL A 198 -8.82 9.77 -6.32
N ASP A 199 -9.43 9.05 -7.26
CA ASP A 199 -10.86 9.02 -7.53
C ASP A 199 -11.29 7.61 -7.97
N LEU A 200 -11.62 6.77 -7.01
CA LEU A 200 -11.90 5.34 -7.24
C LEU A 200 -13.40 5.17 -7.60
N PRO A 201 -13.72 4.58 -8.76
CA PRO A 201 -15.11 4.35 -9.16
C PRO A 201 -15.75 3.13 -8.47
N MET A 202 -14.96 2.26 -7.83
CA MET A 202 -15.43 1.08 -7.12
C MET A 202 -15.56 1.31 -5.62
N PRO A 203 -16.28 0.44 -4.87
CA PRO A 203 -16.39 0.51 -3.40
C PRO A 203 -15.03 0.45 -2.71
N LEU A 204 -14.87 1.25 -1.66
CA LEU A 204 -13.65 1.39 -0.88
C LEU A 204 -13.93 1.25 0.62
N LEU A 205 -13.27 0.30 1.28
CA LEU A 205 -13.10 0.32 2.72
C LEU A 205 -11.78 1.01 3.05
N PHE A 206 -11.85 2.17 3.69
CA PHE A 206 -10.67 2.88 4.17
C PHE A 206 -10.52 2.71 5.69
N VAL A 207 -9.42 2.07 6.13
CA VAL A 207 -9.12 1.87 7.54
C VAL A 207 -7.83 2.63 7.89
N TYR A 208 -7.85 3.45 8.93
CA TYR A 208 -6.68 4.26 9.27
C TYR A 208 -6.40 4.31 10.76
N GLY A 209 -5.13 4.54 11.12
CA GLY A 209 -4.70 4.76 12.49
C GLY A 209 -4.90 6.22 12.90
N GLU A 210 -5.53 6.45 14.06
CA GLU A 210 -5.84 7.78 14.58
C GLU A 210 -4.69 8.41 15.38
N ARG A 211 -3.71 7.59 15.83
CA ARG A 211 -2.62 8.02 16.71
C ARG A 211 -1.32 8.23 15.94
N LYS A 212 -1.33 9.23 15.07
CA LYS A 212 -0.18 9.63 14.26
C LYS A 212 0.05 11.15 14.35
N PRO A 213 1.27 11.62 14.15
CA PRO A 213 1.56 13.06 14.17
C PRO A 213 0.90 13.82 13.00
N PHE A 214 0.59 13.12 11.90
CA PHE A 214 -0.11 13.66 10.73
C PHE A 214 -0.86 12.54 10.00
N MET A 215 -1.93 12.89 9.30
CA MET A 215 -2.72 11.96 8.49
C MET A 215 -2.29 12.02 7.03
N PHE A 216 -2.40 10.89 6.32
CA PHE A 216 -2.17 10.79 4.86
C PHE A 216 -3.49 10.80 4.08
N HIS A 217 -4.50 11.47 4.63
CA HIS A 217 -5.80 11.70 4.01
C HIS A 217 -6.40 13.02 4.52
N SER A 218 -7.19 13.67 3.69
CA SER A 218 -7.95 14.86 4.09
C SER A 218 -9.32 14.46 4.68
N VAL A 219 -9.89 15.32 5.52
CA VAL A 219 -11.27 15.15 6.02
C VAL A 219 -12.26 15.11 4.86
N ARG A 220 -12.07 15.99 3.88
CA ARG A 220 -12.92 16.02 2.67
C ARG A 220 -12.92 14.69 1.92
N TRP A 221 -11.78 14.01 1.87
CA TRP A 221 -11.69 12.71 1.22
C TRP A 221 -12.41 11.62 2.01
N LEU A 222 -12.30 11.63 3.35
CA LEU A 222 -13.07 10.72 4.20
C LEU A 222 -14.57 10.89 4.01
N GLU A 223 -15.06 12.13 3.97
CA GLU A 223 -16.47 12.44 3.71
C GLU A 223 -16.92 11.94 2.33
N LYS A 224 -16.09 12.14 1.29
CA LYS A 224 -16.34 11.63 -0.06
C LYS A 224 -16.44 10.10 -0.06
N VAL A 225 -15.50 9.40 0.57
CA VAL A 225 -15.51 7.93 0.66
C VAL A 225 -16.73 7.44 1.43
N ALA A 226 -17.06 8.07 2.56
CA ALA A 226 -18.22 7.68 3.37
C ALA A 226 -19.56 7.88 2.65
N ALA A 227 -19.64 8.85 1.73
CA ALA A 227 -20.81 9.11 0.91
C ALA A 227 -20.93 8.19 -0.32
N GLN A 228 -19.87 7.49 -0.69
CA GLN A 228 -19.87 6.61 -1.86
C GLN A 228 -20.61 5.30 -1.54
N PRO A 229 -21.58 4.86 -2.36
CA PRO A 229 -22.32 3.61 -2.16
C PRO A 229 -21.39 2.40 -2.02
N GLY A 230 -21.65 1.56 -1.00
CA GLY A 230 -20.83 0.36 -0.70
C GLY A 230 -19.48 0.65 -0.08
N SER A 231 -19.09 1.93 0.06
CA SER A 231 -17.84 2.32 0.71
C SER A 231 -18.02 2.54 2.21
N ALA A 232 -16.91 2.49 2.95
CA ALA A 232 -16.90 2.74 4.39
C ALA A 232 -15.56 3.29 4.87
N VAL A 233 -15.59 3.99 5.99
CA VAL A 233 -14.41 4.56 6.66
C VAL A 233 -14.37 4.05 8.09
N GLN A 234 -13.17 3.69 8.58
CA GLN A 234 -12.96 3.23 9.96
C GLN A 234 -11.64 3.76 10.52
N GLY A 235 -11.71 4.61 11.53
CA GLY A 235 -10.57 4.96 12.37
C GLY A 235 -10.34 3.90 13.46
N LEU A 236 -9.08 3.60 13.77
CA LEU A 236 -8.70 2.73 14.87
C LEU A 236 -7.63 3.42 15.76
N PRO A 237 -7.66 3.22 17.10
CA PRO A 237 -6.78 3.93 18.02
C PRO A 237 -5.35 3.35 18.01
N CYS A 238 -4.65 3.46 16.88
CA CYS A 238 -3.29 2.98 16.66
C CYS A 238 -2.51 3.88 15.71
N GLY A 239 -1.27 3.48 15.37
CA GLY A 239 -0.42 4.13 14.39
C GLY A 239 -0.65 3.63 12.96
N HIS A 240 0.38 3.80 12.11
CA HIS A 240 0.36 3.54 10.68
C HIS A 240 0.09 2.06 10.31
N TRP A 241 0.65 1.11 11.04
CA TRP A 241 0.51 -0.33 10.80
C TRP A 241 -0.72 -0.90 11.51
N VAL A 242 -1.90 -0.55 11.01
CA VAL A 242 -3.20 -0.89 11.62
C VAL A 242 -3.38 -2.39 11.78
N MET A 243 -3.09 -3.17 10.72
CA MET A 243 -3.25 -4.63 10.68
C MET A 243 -2.31 -5.37 11.65
N ILE A 244 -1.22 -4.72 12.07
CA ILE A 244 -0.27 -5.26 13.06
C ILE A 244 -0.64 -4.82 14.47
N SER A 245 -1.06 -3.56 14.63
CA SER A 245 -1.31 -2.95 15.94
C SER A 245 -2.68 -3.28 16.51
N ARG A 246 -3.65 -3.56 15.66
CA ARG A 246 -5.06 -3.88 16.01
C ARG A 246 -5.60 -4.99 15.11
N PRO A 247 -4.94 -6.18 15.07
CA PRO A 247 -5.25 -7.23 14.11
C PRO A 247 -6.70 -7.71 14.21
N GLU A 248 -7.22 -7.96 15.40
CA GLU A 248 -8.59 -8.47 15.58
C GLU A 248 -9.63 -7.47 15.07
N ALA A 249 -9.50 -6.20 15.45
CA ALA A 249 -10.43 -5.15 15.02
C ALA A 249 -10.35 -4.91 13.51
N PHE A 250 -9.13 -4.93 12.95
CA PHE A 250 -8.91 -4.80 11.52
C PHE A 250 -9.54 -5.95 10.74
N HIS A 251 -9.23 -7.20 11.13
CA HIS A 251 -9.73 -8.38 10.43
C HIS A 251 -11.26 -8.52 10.55
N ALA A 252 -11.83 -8.26 11.72
CA ALA A 252 -13.29 -8.27 11.91
C ALA A 252 -13.95 -7.22 11.01
N ARG A 253 -13.39 -5.99 10.91
CA ARG A 253 -13.93 -4.95 10.04
C ARG A 253 -13.83 -5.32 8.56
N VAL A 254 -12.71 -5.88 8.13
CA VAL A 254 -12.51 -6.34 6.75
C VAL A 254 -13.50 -7.46 6.41
N ARG A 255 -13.61 -8.50 7.25
CA ARG A 255 -14.55 -9.62 7.03
C ARG A 255 -16.00 -9.14 6.98
N SER A 256 -16.39 -8.27 7.92
CA SER A 256 -17.74 -7.67 7.93
C SER A 256 -18.04 -6.92 6.63
N TRP A 257 -17.09 -6.13 6.14
CA TRP A 257 -17.30 -5.34 4.91
C TRP A 257 -17.26 -6.18 3.63
N LEU A 258 -16.38 -7.20 3.58
CA LEU A 258 -16.25 -8.09 2.43
C LEU A 258 -17.45 -9.05 2.30
N TRP A 259 -17.91 -9.61 3.43
CA TRP A 259 -18.84 -10.76 3.43
C TRP A 259 -20.06 -10.61 4.34
N GLY A 260 -20.23 -9.47 5.02
CA GLY A 260 -21.34 -9.23 5.95
C GLY A 260 -21.24 -10.05 7.25
N GLU A 261 -20.07 -10.57 7.60
CA GLU A 261 -19.85 -11.34 8.82
C GLU A 261 -19.78 -10.41 10.05
N MET A 262 -20.47 -10.79 11.12
CA MET A 262 -20.43 -10.10 12.42
C MET A 262 -19.38 -10.71 13.35
#